data_7e0a8ef1aac5756dac9accd2bfc56120
#
_entry.id   7e0a8ef1aac5756dac9accd2bfc56120
#
_cell.length_a   1.000
_cell.length_b   1.000
_cell.length_c   1.000
_cell.angle_alpha   90.00
_cell.angle_beta   90.00
_cell.angle_gamma   90.00
#
_symmetry.space_group_name_H-M   'P 1'
#
loop_
_entity.id
_entity.type
_entity.pdbx_description
1 polymer ?
#
loop_
_entity_poly.entity_id
_entity_poly.type
_entity_poly.pdbx_seq_one_letter_code
_entity_poly.pdbx_strand_id
1 'polypeptide(L)'
;MDVLRFGSYATSHQVEQLAGDEDFRARAWDSIRQMGITKLYIEVYRGGHTVSDEHLIFVRDWLRGNGIDVVGGIATVPGGDVGVRQEGPLDWFNWQNAKTQRDLQAIVRRAAPIFDTFIIDDFLCTGDVSAESRSAKGNRSWGEYRRALLTQLARSAFVEPARQVNPDITMIVKLPQWYDRFHFFGYDAETLPRLFDRVWVGTETRGRNTQRFGFVQPYEGFVNYRWLAGIAGAKIGGAWFDHGDCAEQDFLDQAFMSVLAGARELVFFNLGDVMQGHPDHTKIVEQFDRLADLADFIRTHPVVGVPAYKPPNSDPAGDMYLMDFLGMLGIPLVPVHEFPESAPVMFLPAQAAADPDLLGHVKAALNRGANVIITTSLLLALPQGGELARMLSVDPSLRSSPTRATCAGCMSQETTVDLEAPIEANQAGDIRGSAAGRSLLLLRTVPASQGHISLLNTHTYSQADFDAVGEVLLCPRPLGLLALGGPPLDGLRAAFQDAAGLSFAGPSCVTLHPFSEPGDAGFVVQNFNDRDVTVTVTLPMRAGNMSVFTDRFSGKPVSFNPAQSETESILQVSIAARGRVRVQPSSP
;
A
#
# COMPACT_ATOMS: atom_id res chain seq x y z
N MET A 1 6.80 -18.92 -8.34
CA MET A 1 6.00 -19.40 -7.20
C MET A 1 4.58 -19.60 -7.69
N ASP A 2 4.11 -20.83 -7.71
CA ASP A 2 2.81 -21.14 -8.31
C ASP A 2 1.69 -21.32 -7.27
N VAL A 3 2.00 -21.48 -6.00
CA VAL A 3 1.05 -21.69 -4.90
C VAL A 3 1.27 -20.66 -3.80
N LEU A 4 0.18 -20.17 -3.19
CA LEU A 4 0.25 -19.33 -1.99
C LEU A 4 0.96 -20.07 -0.86
N ARG A 5 1.84 -19.40 -0.12
CA ARG A 5 2.51 -19.95 1.05
C ARG A 5 2.62 -18.97 2.21
N PHE A 6 2.73 -19.52 3.40
CA PHE A 6 3.02 -18.78 4.62
C PHE A 6 4.49 -18.86 4.97
N GLY A 7 5.04 -17.72 5.37
CA GLY A 7 6.37 -17.58 5.95
C GLY A 7 6.31 -16.86 7.28
N SER A 8 7.38 -16.93 8.06
CA SER A 8 7.55 -16.11 9.26
C SER A 8 8.99 -15.64 9.39
N TYR A 9 9.23 -14.73 10.32
CA TYR A 9 10.53 -14.14 10.60
C TYR A 9 10.93 -14.37 12.06
N ALA A 10 12.09 -14.98 12.28
CA ALA A 10 12.68 -15.14 13.60
C ALA A 10 13.73 -14.04 13.83
N THR A 11 13.52 -13.17 14.81
CA THR A 11 14.49 -12.15 15.20
C THR A 11 15.79 -12.78 15.72
N SER A 12 16.88 -12.04 15.75
CA SER A 12 18.19 -12.54 16.20
C SER A 12 18.12 -13.19 17.60
N HIS A 13 17.32 -12.62 18.51
CA HIS A 13 17.11 -13.22 19.84
C HIS A 13 16.34 -14.54 19.78
N GLN A 14 15.34 -14.65 18.90
CA GLN A 14 14.60 -15.90 18.70
C GLN A 14 15.47 -16.96 18.03
N VAL A 15 16.37 -16.59 17.15
CA VAL A 15 17.36 -17.51 16.55
C VAL A 15 18.30 -18.08 17.62
N GLU A 16 18.78 -17.26 18.55
CA GLU A 16 19.57 -17.72 19.71
C GLU A 16 18.76 -18.71 20.57
N GLN A 17 17.48 -18.40 20.84
CA GLN A 17 16.61 -19.31 21.60
C GLN A 17 16.35 -20.63 20.84
N LEU A 18 16.14 -20.57 19.52
CA LEU A 18 16.01 -21.78 18.69
C LEU A 18 17.28 -22.67 18.74
N ALA A 19 18.46 -22.07 18.84
CA ALA A 19 19.71 -22.81 18.93
C ALA A 19 19.95 -23.40 20.33
N GLY A 20 19.78 -22.57 21.38
CA GLY A 20 20.22 -22.88 22.73
C GLY A 20 19.15 -23.49 23.65
N ASP A 21 17.86 -23.39 23.32
CA ASP A 21 16.73 -23.84 24.16
C ASP A 21 15.87 -24.87 23.40
N GLU A 22 15.95 -26.14 23.86
CA GLU A 22 15.22 -27.26 23.25
C GLU A 22 13.69 -27.12 23.43
N ASP A 23 13.25 -26.65 24.60
CA ASP A 23 11.82 -26.46 24.89
C ASP A 23 11.25 -25.30 24.04
N PHE A 24 11.99 -24.22 23.88
CA PHE A 24 11.60 -23.15 22.97
C PHE A 24 11.50 -23.65 21.53
N ARG A 25 12.50 -24.40 21.08
CA ARG A 25 12.55 -24.98 19.73
C ARG A 25 11.38 -25.93 19.47
N ALA A 26 11.01 -26.77 20.46
CA ALA A 26 9.86 -27.66 20.35
C ALA A 26 8.54 -26.90 20.21
N ARG A 27 8.31 -25.88 21.04
CA ARG A 27 7.11 -25.03 20.94
C ARG A 27 7.08 -24.25 19.61
N ALA A 28 8.22 -23.71 19.18
CA ALA A 28 8.32 -23.03 17.89
C ALA A 28 7.95 -23.96 16.73
N TRP A 29 8.42 -25.20 16.76
CA TRP A 29 8.10 -26.20 15.75
C TRP A 29 6.60 -26.52 15.71
N ASP A 30 5.97 -26.68 16.87
CA ASP A 30 4.52 -26.89 16.93
C ASP A 30 3.74 -25.72 16.32
N SER A 31 4.13 -24.48 16.63
CA SER A 31 3.51 -23.29 16.07
C SER A 31 3.72 -23.16 14.55
N ILE A 32 4.93 -23.45 14.06
CA ILE A 32 5.27 -23.46 12.63
C ILE A 32 4.34 -24.43 11.88
N ARG A 33 4.17 -25.66 12.42
CA ARG A 33 3.29 -26.67 11.81
C ARG A 33 1.82 -26.28 11.86
N GLN A 34 1.34 -25.78 13.00
CA GLN A 34 -0.05 -25.35 13.16
C GLN A 34 -0.44 -24.23 12.21
N MET A 35 0.49 -23.29 11.98
CA MET A 35 0.30 -22.19 11.04
C MET A 35 0.51 -22.57 9.57
N GLY A 36 0.98 -23.78 9.27
CA GLY A 36 1.31 -24.18 7.91
C GLY A 36 2.47 -23.36 7.30
N ILE A 37 3.38 -22.86 8.14
CA ILE A 37 4.55 -22.10 7.70
C ILE A 37 5.52 -23.04 6.98
N THR A 38 5.91 -22.70 5.76
CA THR A 38 6.81 -23.48 4.92
C THR A 38 8.14 -22.79 4.65
N LYS A 39 8.28 -21.54 5.13
CA LYS A 39 9.50 -20.74 4.98
C LYS A 39 9.76 -19.92 6.23
N LEU A 40 11.02 -19.89 6.67
CA LEU A 40 11.43 -19.07 7.81
C LEU A 40 12.63 -18.20 7.44
N TYR A 41 12.50 -16.92 7.77
CA TYR A 41 13.59 -15.94 7.70
C TYR A 41 14.27 -15.93 9.07
N ILE A 42 15.58 -16.16 9.12
CA ILE A 42 16.36 -16.16 10.36
C ILE A 42 17.35 -15.00 10.36
N GLU A 43 17.25 -14.20 11.40
CA GLU A 43 17.97 -12.94 11.48
C GLU A 43 19.37 -13.11 12.05
N VAL A 44 20.36 -12.54 11.39
CA VAL A 44 21.77 -12.62 11.83
C VAL A 44 22.14 -11.50 12.79
N TYR A 45 21.43 -10.36 12.72
CA TYR A 45 21.72 -9.16 13.52
C TYR A 45 20.48 -8.28 13.68
N ARG A 46 20.27 -7.75 14.90
CA ARG A 46 19.30 -6.70 15.24
C ARG A 46 19.75 -5.94 16.49
N GLY A 47 19.83 -4.59 16.44
CA GLY A 47 19.95 -3.73 17.61
C GLY A 47 21.16 -4.03 18.51
N GLY A 48 22.30 -4.40 17.93
CA GLY A 48 23.52 -4.76 18.66
C GLY A 48 23.65 -6.25 19.01
N HIS A 49 22.59 -7.04 18.83
CA HIS A 49 22.64 -8.48 19.03
C HIS A 49 23.01 -9.20 17.73
N THR A 50 24.11 -9.94 17.73
CA THR A 50 24.62 -10.70 16.58
C THR A 50 24.66 -12.18 16.92
N VAL A 51 23.96 -12.99 16.14
CA VAL A 51 23.92 -14.45 16.30
C VAL A 51 25.24 -15.07 15.85
N SER A 52 25.74 -16.09 16.57
CA SER A 52 26.97 -16.81 16.18
C SER A 52 26.78 -17.62 14.91
N ASP A 53 27.87 -17.87 14.16
CA ASP A 53 27.80 -18.70 12.94
C ASP A 53 27.38 -20.13 13.25
N GLU A 54 27.82 -20.68 14.38
CA GLU A 54 27.43 -22.00 14.85
C GLU A 54 25.91 -22.11 15.05
N HIS A 55 25.30 -21.13 15.72
CA HIS A 55 23.87 -21.10 15.95
C HIS A 55 23.09 -20.87 14.65
N LEU A 56 23.55 -20.00 13.76
CA LEU A 56 22.93 -19.80 12.46
C LEU A 56 22.90 -21.08 11.63
N ILE A 57 24.05 -21.78 11.56
CA ILE A 57 24.18 -23.03 10.82
C ILE A 57 23.27 -24.11 11.45
N PHE A 58 23.30 -24.25 12.78
CA PHE A 58 22.47 -25.21 13.48
C PHE A 58 20.97 -24.99 13.20
N VAL A 59 20.47 -23.74 13.36
CA VAL A 59 19.05 -23.43 13.15
C VAL A 59 18.66 -23.60 11.68
N ARG A 60 19.49 -23.16 10.76
CA ARG A 60 19.30 -23.36 9.31
C ARG A 60 19.13 -24.85 8.98
N ASP A 61 20.08 -25.67 9.43
CA ASP A 61 20.11 -27.10 9.09
C ASP A 61 18.98 -27.87 9.77
N TRP A 62 18.65 -27.53 11.01
CA TRP A 62 17.49 -28.07 11.70
C TRP A 62 16.17 -27.75 10.96
N LEU A 63 15.95 -26.51 10.54
CA LEU A 63 14.76 -26.12 9.78
C LEU A 63 14.70 -26.83 8.42
N ARG A 64 15.81 -26.85 7.67
CA ARG A 64 15.90 -27.56 6.38
C ARG A 64 15.65 -29.07 6.54
N GLY A 65 16.20 -29.67 7.58
CA GLY A 65 15.95 -31.09 7.92
C GLY A 65 14.48 -31.41 8.22
N ASN A 66 13.70 -30.38 8.59
CA ASN A 66 12.24 -30.48 8.80
C ASN A 66 11.41 -29.96 7.60
N GLY A 67 12.02 -29.73 6.45
CA GLY A 67 11.33 -29.34 5.21
C GLY A 67 10.95 -27.86 5.13
N ILE A 68 11.54 -26.98 5.93
CA ILE A 68 11.32 -25.54 5.90
C ILE A 68 12.37 -24.86 5.02
N ASP A 69 11.94 -24.05 4.07
CA ASP A 69 12.82 -23.13 3.34
C ASP A 69 13.42 -22.10 4.29
N VAL A 70 14.73 -21.86 4.21
CA VAL A 70 15.42 -20.92 5.09
C VAL A 70 16.08 -19.79 4.32
N VAL A 71 15.84 -18.58 4.78
CA VAL A 71 16.43 -17.33 4.28
C VAL A 71 17.15 -16.64 5.43
N GLY A 72 18.38 -16.17 5.19
CA GLY A 72 19.06 -15.28 6.14
C GLY A 72 18.49 -13.87 6.07
N GLY A 73 18.54 -13.11 7.17
CA GLY A 73 18.04 -11.74 7.20
C GLY A 73 18.83 -10.83 8.13
N ILE A 74 18.75 -9.53 7.90
CA ILE A 74 19.34 -8.51 8.77
C ILE A 74 18.33 -7.37 8.98
N ALA A 75 18.13 -6.97 10.25
CA ALA A 75 17.48 -5.70 10.54
C ALA A 75 18.53 -4.60 10.74
N THR A 76 18.43 -3.54 9.97
CA THR A 76 19.40 -2.44 9.97
C THR A 76 19.10 -1.41 11.07
N VAL A 77 19.07 -1.88 12.32
CA VAL A 77 18.83 -1.11 13.52
C VAL A 77 20.12 -0.99 14.33
N PRO A 78 20.59 0.22 14.70
CA PRO A 78 21.82 0.41 15.47
C PRO A 78 21.68 -0.10 16.89
N GLY A 79 22.78 -0.61 17.46
CA GLY A 79 22.87 -1.02 18.85
C GLY A 79 24.21 -1.65 19.20
N GLY A 80 24.53 -1.74 20.49
CA GLY A 80 25.83 -2.21 20.95
C GLY A 80 26.97 -1.42 20.30
N ASP A 81 27.97 -2.14 19.81
CA ASP A 81 29.13 -1.54 19.12
C ASP A 81 28.96 -1.45 17.61
N VAL A 82 27.81 -1.81 17.05
CA VAL A 82 27.56 -1.81 15.61
C VAL A 82 27.02 -0.48 15.14
N GLY A 83 27.77 0.15 14.23
CA GLY A 83 27.40 1.38 13.57
C GLY A 83 27.30 2.60 14.49
N VAL A 84 26.71 3.65 14.00
CA VAL A 84 26.44 4.90 14.71
C VAL A 84 24.96 5.27 14.51
N ARG A 85 24.29 5.70 15.59
CA ARG A 85 22.90 6.20 15.53
C ARG A 85 22.86 7.53 14.79
N GLN A 86 21.77 7.75 14.07
CA GLN A 86 21.49 9.04 13.44
C GLN A 86 21.12 10.12 14.47
N GLU A 87 21.24 11.37 14.06
CA GLU A 87 20.61 12.51 14.73
C GLU A 87 19.21 12.72 14.11
N GLY A 88 18.15 12.45 14.87
CA GLY A 88 16.77 12.56 14.39
C GLY A 88 15.79 11.79 15.27
N PRO A 89 14.49 11.86 14.96
CA PRO A 89 13.45 11.29 15.82
C PRO A 89 13.37 9.76 15.78
N LEU A 90 14.01 9.11 14.80
CA LEU A 90 13.95 7.67 14.59
C LEU A 90 15.25 6.99 15.03
N ASP A 91 15.11 5.77 15.54
CA ASP A 91 16.25 4.99 16.03
C ASP A 91 16.93 4.21 14.89
N TRP A 92 17.45 4.96 13.89
CA TRP A 92 18.09 4.41 12.70
C TRP A 92 19.60 4.65 12.68
N PHE A 93 20.28 4.06 11.69
CA PHE A 93 21.70 4.31 11.46
C PHE A 93 21.97 5.70 10.88
N ASN A 94 23.09 6.32 11.33
CA ASN A 94 23.80 7.31 10.53
C ASN A 94 24.54 6.57 9.40
N TRP A 95 23.93 6.50 8.24
CA TRP A 95 24.46 5.78 7.08
C TRP A 95 25.65 6.50 6.42
N GLN A 96 25.82 7.80 6.65
CA GLN A 96 26.97 8.55 6.16
C GLN A 96 28.25 8.16 6.93
N ASN A 97 28.12 7.69 8.16
CA ASN A 97 29.26 7.36 8.99
C ASN A 97 30.02 6.12 8.51
N ALA A 98 31.34 6.26 8.37
CA ALA A 98 32.19 5.19 7.87
C ALA A 98 32.22 3.93 8.76
N LYS A 99 32.01 4.07 10.09
CA LYS A 99 31.90 2.92 11.00
C LYS A 99 30.64 2.11 10.67
N THR A 100 29.50 2.75 10.50
CA THR A 100 28.24 2.08 10.10
C THR A 100 28.44 1.25 8.83
N GLN A 101 29.04 1.84 7.82
CA GLN A 101 29.29 1.18 6.53
C GLN A 101 30.21 -0.04 6.68
N ARG A 102 31.31 0.07 7.40
CA ARG A 102 32.24 -1.06 7.62
C ARG A 102 31.61 -2.19 8.44
N ASP A 103 30.88 -1.86 9.50
CA ASP A 103 30.30 -2.86 10.39
C ASP A 103 29.23 -3.68 9.64
N LEU A 104 28.37 -3.02 8.86
CA LEU A 104 27.36 -3.71 8.04
C LEU A 104 27.98 -4.58 6.95
N GLN A 105 29.03 -4.09 6.26
CA GLN A 105 29.79 -4.92 5.31
C GLN A 105 30.37 -6.16 5.97
N ALA A 106 30.91 -6.04 7.19
CA ALA A 106 31.47 -7.18 7.92
C ALA A 106 30.39 -8.21 8.26
N ILE A 107 29.22 -7.78 8.74
CA ILE A 107 28.09 -8.66 9.04
C ILE A 107 27.63 -9.40 7.79
N VAL A 108 27.47 -8.69 6.67
CA VAL A 108 27.03 -9.29 5.40
C VAL A 108 28.04 -10.30 4.86
N ARG A 109 29.35 -9.99 4.86
CA ARG A 109 30.37 -10.93 4.43
C ARG A 109 30.44 -12.19 5.28
N ARG A 110 30.19 -12.05 6.57
CA ARG A 110 30.12 -13.18 7.50
C ARG A 110 28.91 -14.08 7.24
N ALA A 111 27.72 -13.47 7.04
CA ALA A 111 26.45 -14.18 6.91
C ALA A 111 26.23 -14.79 5.53
N ALA A 112 26.65 -14.11 4.46
CA ALA A 112 26.36 -14.53 3.08
C ALA A 112 26.83 -15.96 2.69
N PRO A 113 27.94 -16.53 3.20
CA PRO A 113 28.29 -17.93 2.95
C PRO A 113 27.36 -18.96 3.60
N ILE A 114 26.57 -18.54 4.60
CA ILE A 114 25.68 -19.45 5.35
C ILE A 114 24.37 -19.69 4.59
N PHE A 115 23.94 -18.76 3.73
CA PHE A 115 22.62 -18.73 3.13
C PHE A 115 22.66 -18.66 1.60
N ASP A 116 21.69 -19.31 0.93
CA ASP A 116 21.48 -19.19 -0.52
C ASP A 116 20.68 -17.94 -0.88
N THR A 117 19.90 -17.44 0.09
CA THR A 117 19.07 -16.23 -0.04
C THR A 117 19.20 -15.39 1.21
N PHE A 118 19.26 -14.05 1.05
CA PHE A 118 19.42 -13.12 2.15
C PHE A 118 18.54 -11.88 1.96
N ILE A 119 17.80 -11.49 3.00
CA ILE A 119 16.93 -10.31 2.98
C ILE A 119 17.51 -9.17 3.82
N ILE A 120 17.46 -7.97 3.25
CA ILE A 120 17.61 -6.73 4.00
C ILE A 120 16.22 -6.32 4.43
N ASP A 121 15.92 -6.52 5.72
CA ASP A 121 14.70 -6.06 6.38
C ASP A 121 14.80 -4.56 6.70
N ASP A 122 13.82 -4.00 7.38
CA ASP A 122 13.84 -2.60 7.80
C ASP A 122 15.20 -2.26 8.46
N PHE A 123 15.78 -1.14 8.28
CA PHE A 123 15.41 0.14 7.71
C PHE A 123 16.55 0.63 6.80
N LEU A 124 16.55 0.27 5.53
CA LEU A 124 17.50 0.83 4.56
C LEU A 124 17.08 2.26 4.19
N CYS A 125 16.99 3.12 5.20
CA CYS A 125 16.50 4.50 5.11
C CYS A 125 17.14 5.36 6.19
N THR A 126 17.00 6.68 6.09
CA THR A 126 17.55 7.61 7.07
C THR A 126 16.77 8.91 7.17
N GLY A 127 16.65 9.40 8.40
CA GLY A 127 16.22 10.77 8.71
C GLY A 127 17.38 11.64 9.21
N ASP A 128 18.63 11.15 9.12
CA ASP A 128 19.80 11.77 9.75
C ASP A 128 20.00 13.23 9.33
N VAL A 129 20.25 14.07 10.33
CA VAL A 129 20.53 15.51 10.19
C VAL A 129 21.83 15.92 10.88
N SER A 130 22.74 14.97 11.15
CA SER A 130 24.05 15.20 11.74
C SER A 130 24.89 16.18 10.91
N ALA A 131 25.93 16.74 11.53
CA ALA A 131 26.89 17.60 10.82
C ALA A 131 27.55 16.88 9.64
N GLU A 132 27.82 15.58 9.77
CA GLU A 132 28.39 14.72 8.73
C GLU A 132 27.45 14.62 7.54
N SER A 133 26.16 14.32 7.76
CA SER A 133 25.14 14.25 6.72
C SER A 133 24.84 15.62 6.10
N ARG A 134 24.81 16.70 6.90
CA ARG A 134 24.65 18.07 6.36
C ARG A 134 25.79 18.44 5.41
N SER A 135 27.03 18.12 5.78
CA SER A 135 28.21 18.36 4.95
C SER A 135 28.14 17.55 3.64
N ALA A 136 27.83 16.26 3.73
CA ALA A 136 27.75 15.39 2.57
C ALA A 136 26.57 15.73 1.64
N LYS A 137 25.46 16.21 2.20
CA LYS A 137 24.28 16.66 1.44
C LYS A 137 24.62 17.84 0.52
N GLY A 138 25.38 18.82 1.00
CA GLY A 138 25.67 20.05 0.26
C GLY A 138 24.36 20.78 -0.12
N ASN A 139 24.24 21.19 -1.39
CA ASN A 139 23.08 21.95 -1.91
C ASN A 139 21.90 21.08 -2.35
N ARG A 140 22.01 19.74 -2.30
CA ARG A 140 20.91 18.83 -2.65
C ARG A 140 19.76 18.96 -1.63
N SER A 141 18.54 18.60 -2.04
CA SER A 141 17.45 18.34 -1.09
C SER A 141 17.78 17.13 -0.20
N TRP A 142 17.13 16.99 0.94
CA TRP A 142 17.31 15.82 1.80
C TRP A 142 16.93 14.52 1.10
N GLY A 143 15.83 14.53 0.33
CA GLY A 143 15.41 13.34 -0.42
C GLY A 143 16.43 12.90 -1.47
N GLU A 144 16.92 13.83 -2.29
CA GLU A 144 17.97 13.53 -3.29
C GLU A 144 19.24 12.97 -2.66
N TYR A 145 19.71 13.61 -1.58
CA TYR A 145 20.90 13.15 -0.87
C TYR A 145 20.70 11.75 -0.30
N ARG A 146 19.61 11.53 0.43
CA ARG A 146 19.34 10.25 1.10
C ARG A 146 19.15 9.12 0.10
N ARG A 147 18.41 9.34 -0.99
CA ARG A 147 18.27 8.33 -2.05
C ARG A 147 19.59 7.98 -2.70
N ALA A 148 20.41 8.98 -3.05
CA ALA A 148 21.73 8.75 -3.64
C ALA A 148 22.66 7.95 -2.70
N LEU A 149 22.70 8.33 -1.41
CA LEU A 149 23.50 7.66 -0.39
C LEU A 149 23.06 6.19 -0.21
N LEU A 150 21.78 5.96 0.01
CA LEU A 150 21.28 4.62 0.32
C LEU A 150 21.29 3.69 -0.89
N THR A 151 21.08 4.19 -2.10
CA THR A 151 21.29 3.43 -3.33
C THR A 151 22.74 3.01 -3.50
N GLN A 152 23.69 3.91 -3.23
CA GLN A 152 25.10 3.57 -3.24
C GLN A 152 25.43 2.49 -2.19
N LEU A 153 24.91 2.64 -0.96
CA LEU A 153 25.17 1.71 0.14
C LEU A 153 24.46 0.37 -0.03
N ALA A 154 23.27 0.34 -0.64
CA ALA A 154 22.62 -0.90 -1.04
C ALA A 154 23.57 -1.78 -1.88
N ARG A 155 24.30 -1.16 -2.80
CA ARG A 155 25.33 -1.82 -3.61
C ARG A 155 26.57 -2.17 -2.78
N SER A 156 27.23 -1.15 -2.19
CA SER A 156 28.56 -1.29 -1.61
C SER A 156 28.60 -1.91 -0.22
N ALA A 157 27.50 -1.83 0.57
CA ALA A 157 27.45 -2.42 1.91
C ALA A 157 26.71 -3.77 1.96
N PHE A 158 25.88 -4.09 0.96
CA PHE A 158 25.08 -5.33 0.97
C PHE A 158 25.35 -6.20 -0.24
N VAL A 159 24.99 -5.79 -1.46
CA VAL A 159 24.99 -6.66 -2.65
C VAL A 159 26.40 -7.09 -3.04
N GLU A 160 27.32 -6.15 -3.20
CA GLU A 160 28.70 -6.47 -3.60
C GLU A 160 29.45 -7.28 -2.52
N PRO A 161 29.42 -6.92 -1.23
CA PRO A 161 30.05 -7.72 -0.18
C PRO A 161 29.52 -9.14 -0.07
N ALA A 162 28.19 -9.32 -0.24
CA ALA A 162 27.59 -10.65 -0.24
C ALA A 162 28.09 -11.50 -1.42
N ARG A 163 28.04 -10.96 -2.63
CA ARG A 163 28.45 -11.66 -3.86
C ARG A 163 29.96 -11.91 -3.96
N GLN A 164 30.79 -11.11 -3.28
CA GLN A 164 32.24 -11.38 -3.20
C GLN A 164 32.58 -12.68 -2.49
N VAL A 165 31.75 -13.09 -1.51
CA VAL A 165 31.97 -14.31 -0.70
C VAL A 165 31.02 -15.46 -1.08
N ASN A 166 29.88 -15.15 -1.69
CA ASN A 166 28.91 -16.10 -2.23
C ASN A 166 28.34 -15.56 -3.54
N PRO A 167 28.95 -15.88 -4.71
CA PRO A 167 28.53 -15.32 -6.00
C PRO A 167 27.08 -15.66 -6.40
N ASP A 168 26.54 -16.77 -5.91
CA ASP A 168 25.21 -17.30 -6.28
C ASP A 168 24.10 -16.85 -5.34
N ILE A 169 24.42 -16.01 -4.33
CA ILE A 169 23.44 -15.57 -3.35
C ILE A 169 22.32 -14.73 -3.97
N THR A 170 21.09 -15.06 -3.65
CA THR A 170 19.89 -14.25 -3.99
C THR A 170 19.69 -13.17 -2.93
N MET A 171 19.75 -11.90 -3.33
CA MET A 171 19.58 -10.76 -2.43
C MET A 171 18.17 -10.18 -2.55
N ILE A 172 17.50 -10.04 -1.42
CA ILE A 172 16.15 -9.48 -1.30
C ILE A 172 16.23 -8.13 -0.59
N VAL A 173 15.51 -7.12 -1.09
CA VAL A 173 15.21 -5.90 -0.35
C VAL A 173 13.74 -5.88 0.05
N LYS A 174 13.45 -5.54 1.32
CA LYS A 174 12.10 -5.22 1.77
C LYS A 174 11.89 -3.71 1.73
N LEU A 175 10.81 -3.27 1.09
CA LEU A 175 10.34 -1.89 1.15
C LEU A 175 9.11 -1.84 2.09
N PRO A 176 9.11 -0.96 3.10
CA PRO A 176 8.04 -0.90 4.09
C PRO A 176 6.72 -0.33 3.54
N GLN A 177 5.68 -0.22 4.40
CA GLN A 177 4.36 0.22 3.96
C GLN A 177 4.24 1.73 3.68
N TRP A 178 5.06 2.57 4.22
CA TRP A 178 4.96 4.04 4.13
C TRP A 178 5.47 4.62 2.78
N TYR A 179 4.88 4.15 1.69
CA TYR A 179 5.29 4.38 0.29
C TYR A 179 5.35 5.86 -0.12
N ASP A 180 4.53 6.73 0.45
CA ASP A 180 4.53 8.16 0.13
C ASP A 180 5.63 8.95 0.87
N ARG A 181 6.40 8.28 1.74
CA ARG A 181 7.57 8.86 2.43
C ARG A 181 8.91 8.37 1.85
N PHE A 182 8.92 7.42 0.94
CA PHE A 182 10.13 6.83 0.36
C PHE A 182 11.07 7.88 -0.23
N HIS A 183 10.52 8.78 -1.03
CA HIS A 183 11.28 9.86 -1.70
C HIS A 183 12.07 10.71 -0.72
N PHE A 184 11.60 10.88 0.51
CA PHE A 184 12.19 11.74 1.53
C PHE A 184 13.17 11.01 2.44
N PHE A 185 12.91 9.72 2.78
CA PHE A 185 13.74 8.93 3.70
C PHE A 185 14.77 8.03 3.02
N GLY A 186 14.86 8.05 1.69
CA GLY A 186 15.97 7.45 0.95
C GLY A 186 15.70 6.11 0.28
N TYR A 187 14.47 5.59 0.31
CA TYR A 187 14.11 4.47 -0.56
C TYR A 187 13.95 4.96 -2.00
N ASP A 188 14.88 4.56 -2.86
CA ASP A 188 14.76 4.78 -4.31
C ASP A 188 13.95 3.63 -4.91
N ALA A 189 12.65 3.87 -5.08
CA ALA A 189 11.71 2.87 -5.58
C ALA A 189 11.97 2.45 -7.04
N GLU A 190 12.74 3.24 -7.81
CA GLU A 190 13.14 2.90 -9.17
C GLU A 190 14.42 2.06 -9.21
N THR A 191 15.43 2.45 -8.43
CA THR A 191 16.78 1.88 -8.53
C THR A 191 16.96 0.64 -7.65
N LEU A 192 16.39 0.61 -6.45
CA LEU A 192 16.52 -0.54 -5.54
C LEU A 192 16.01 -1.85 -6.16
N PRO A 193 14.81 -1.90 -6.81
CA PRO A 193 14.35 -3.12 -7.48
C PRO A 193 15.28 -3.60 -8.61
N ARG A 194 16.06 -2.71 -9.20
CA ARG A 194 17.05 -3.08 -10.24
C ARG A 194 18.31 -3.70 -9.65
N LEU A 195 18.73 -3.24 -8.45
CA LEU A 195 19.96 -3.69 -7.78
C LEU A 195 19.80 -5.07 -7.14
N PHE A 196 18.63 -5.35 -6.55
CA PHE A 196 18.35 -6.61 -5.88
C PHE A 196 17.74 -7.65 -6.84
N ASP A 197 17.84 -8.92 -6.45
CA ASP A 197 17.27 -10.02 -7.24
C ASP A 197 15.77 -10.15 -7.02
N ARG A 198 15.29 -9.80 -5.82
CA ARG A 198 13.89 -9.85 -5.40
C ARG A 198 13.52 -8.65 -4.53
N VAL A 199 12.21 -8.36 -4.50
CA VAL A 199 11.61 -7.27 -3.72
C VAL A 199 10.47 -7.82 -2.87
N TRP A 200 10.52 -7.60 -1.56
CA TRP A 200 9.41 -7.85 -0.62
C TRP A 200 8.77 -6.53 -0.20
N VAL A 201 7.50 -6.58 0.16
CA VAL A 201 6.71 -5.37 0.41
C VAL A 201 6.05 -5.45 1.77
N GLY A 202 6.23 -4.41 2.58
CA GLY A 202 5.47 -4.22 3.81
C GLY A 202 4.01 -3.87 3.51
N THR A 203 3.10 -4.62 4.12
CA THR A 203 1.66 -4.42 4.04
C THR A 203 1.04 -4.37 5.44
N GLU A 204 1.80 -3.77 6.37
CA GLU A 204 1.54 -3.72 7.81
C GLU A 204 0.50 -2.66 8.15
N THR A 205 -0.74 -2.80 7.69
CA THR A 205 -1.80 -1.81 7.91
C THR A 205 -2.43 -1.89 9.29
N ARG A 206 -2.34 -3.03 9.95
CA ARG A 206 -2.78 -3.24 11.35
C ARG A 206 -4.23 -2.80 11.58
N GLY A 207 -4.56 -2.34 12.79
CA GLY A 207 -5.87 -1.77 13.10
C GLY A 207 -5.98 -0.32 12.62
N ARG A 208 -6.92 -0.04 11.73
CA ARG A 208 -7.10 1.28 11.08
C ARG A 208 -7.34 2.47 12.01
N ASN A 209 -7.65 2.21 13.28
CA ASN A 209 -7.95 3.23 14.29
C ASN A 209 -6.87 3.31 15.37
N THR A 210 -5.73 2.62 15.20
CA THR A 210 -4.66 2.65 16.19
C THR A 210 -3.84 3.93 16.07
N GLN A 211 -3.63 4.61 17.19
CA GLN A 211 -2.75 5.77 17.25
C GLN A 211 -1.27 5.36 17.28
N ARG A 212 -0.95 4.21 17.86
CA ARG A 212 0.43 3.74 18.06
C ARG A 212 1.17 3.53 16.74
N PHE A 213 0.49 3.03 15.71
CA PHE A 213 1.04 2.77 14.40
C PHE A 213 0.47 3.68 13.31
N GLY A 214 -0.05 4.85 13.72
CA GLY A 214 -0.76 5.77 12.84
C GLY A 214 -2.17 5.28 12.51
N PHE A 215 -2.89 6.05 11.71
CA PHE A 215 -4.27 5.76 11.28
C PHE A 215 -4.29 5.21 9.86
N VAL A 216 -3.41 4.24 9.58
CA VAL A 216 -3.24 3.60 8.28
C VAL A 216 -4.51 2.87 7.87
N GLN A 217 -4.91 3.03 6.63
CA GLN A 217 -6.10 2.37 6.12
C GLN A 217 -5.76 1.01 5.47
N PRO A 218 -6.63 -0.01 5.62
CA PRO A 218 -6.38 -1.34 5.05
C PRO A 218 -6.07 -1.35 3.55
N TYR A 219 -6.62 -0.40 2.78
CA TYR A 219 -6.37 -0.29 1.34
C TYR A 219 -4.90 0.06 0.99
N GLU A 220 -4.14 0.63 1.94
CA GLU A 220 -2.70 0.91 1.77
C GLU A 220 -1.90 -0.35 1.44
N GLY A 221 -2.21 -1.49 2.08
CA GLY A 221 -1.54 -2.76 1.77
C GLY A 221 -1.70 -3.16 0.31
N PHE A 222 -2.89 -2.93 -0.28
CA PHE A 222 -3.14 -3.13 -1.71
C PHE A 222 -2.34 -2.12 -2.56
N VAL A 223 -2.40 -0.83 -2.22
CA VAL A 223 -1.73 0.24 -2.98
C VAL A 223 -0.22 0.02 -3.01
N ASN A 224 0.40 -0.16 -1.83
CA ASN A 224 1.85 -0.30 -1.74
C ASN A 224 2.35 -1.54 -2.50
N TYR A 225 1.73 -2.69 -2.28
CA TYR A 225 2.13 -3.91 -2.95
C TYR A 225 1.94 -3.80 -4.47
N ARG A 226 0.77 -3.32 -4.92
CA ARG A 226 0.43 -3.23 -6.35
C ARG A 226 1.34 -2.27 -7.11
N TRP A 227 1.65 -1.11 -6.49
CA TRP A 227 2.57 -0.13 -7.06
C TRP A 227 3.98 -0.69 -7.23
N LEU A 228 4.53 -1.29 -6.15
CA LEU A 228 5.86 -1.88 -6.18
C LEU A 228 5.93 -3.12 -7.09
N ALA A 229 4.84 -3.90 -7.20
CA ALA A 229 4.75 -5.00 -8.16
C ALA A 229 4.84 -4.50 -9.61
N GLY A 230 4.21 -3.37 -9.92
CA GLY A 230 4.35 -2.72 -11.23
C GLY A 230 5.80 -2.36 -11.54
N ILE A 231 6.51 -1.75 -10.59
CA ILE A 231 7.92 -1.32 -10.75
C ILE A 231 8.89 -2.53 -10.79
N ALA A 232 8.73 -3.48 -9.87
CA ALA A 232 9.64 -4.62 -9.73
C ALA A 232 9.41 -5.72 -10.77
N GLY A 233 8.21 -5.78 -11.38
CA GLY A 233 7.85 -6.79 -12.36
C GLY A 233 8.05 -8.22 -11.82
N ALA A 234 8.75 -9.06 -12.57
CA ALA A 234 9.01 -10.47 -12.19
C ALA A 234 9.83 -10.65 -10.90
N LYS A 235 10.43 -9.59 -10.36
CA LYS A 235 11.20 -9.64 -9.12
C LYS A 235 10.34 -9.51 -7.86
N ILE A 236 9.06 -9.12 -7.99
CA ILE A 236 8.15 -9.03 -6.83
C ILE A 236 8.03 -10.38 -6.13
N GLY A 237 8.03 -10.37 -4.81
CA GLY A 237 7.95 -11.56 -3.98
C GLY A 237 6.83 -11.50 -2.96
N GLY A 238 7.17 -11.60 -1.68
CA GLY A 238 6.20 -11.68 -0.59
C GLY A 238 5.65 -10.35 -0.11
N ALA A 239 4.51 -10.45 0.55
CA ALA A 239 3.95 -9.41 1.40
C ALA A 239 4.32 -9.70 2.86
N TRP A 240 4.56 -8.65 3.62
CA TRP A 240 5.06 -8.72 4.99
C TRP A 240 4.18 -7.91 5.92
N PHE A 241 3.64 -8.52 6.96
CA PHE A 241 2.80 -7.82 7.94
C PHE A 241 2.87 -8.44 9.33
N ASP A 242 2.40 -7.69 10.31
CA ASP A 242 2.38 -8.08 11.72
C ASP A 242 0.98 -7.93 12.32
N HIS A 243 0.83 -8.34 13.60
CA HIS A 243 -0.43 -8.25 14.33
C HIS A 243 -0.39 -7.20 15.45
N GLY A 244 0.59 -6.29 15.41
CA GLY A 244 0.68 -5.20 16.38
C GLY A 244 -0.58 -4.32 16.36
N ASP A 245 -1.27 -4.19 17.50
CA ASP A 245 -2.54 -3.46 17.63
C ASP A 245 -3.64 -3.92 16.64
N CYS A 246 -3.62 -5.16 16.20
CA CYS A 246 -4.70 -5.78 15.42
C CYS A 246 -5.82 -6.26 16.34
N ALA A 247 -7.06 -5.97 15.99
CA ALA A 247 -8.19 -6.78 16.40
C ALA A 247 -8.24 -8.04 15.53
N GLU A 248 -8.99 -9.05 15.98
CA GLU A 248 -9.05 -10.37 15.35
C GLU A 248 -9.19 -10.40 13.82
N GLN A 249 -9.83 -9.39 13.26
CA GLN A 249 -10.13 -9.34 11.84
C GLN A 249 -9.06 -8.58 11.06
N ASP A 250 -8.33 -7.67 11.71
CA ASP A 250 -7.37 -6.79 11.04
C ASP A 250 -6.19 -7.58 10.46
N PHE A 251 -5.72 -8.62 11.16
CA PHE A 251 -4.66 -9.49 10.67
C PHE A 251 -5.08 -10.27 9.40
N LEU A 252 -6.31 -10.77 9.37
CA LEU A 252 -6.88 -11.43 8.21
C LEU A 252 -7.14 -10.45 7.06
N ASP A 253 -7.54 -9.20 7.37
CA ASP A 253 -7.72 -8.15 6.37
C ASP A 253 -6.42 -7.82 5.65
N GLN A 254 -5.29 -7.75 6.36
CA GLN A 254 -3.95 -7.57 5.76
C GLN A 254 -3.62 -8.70 4.77
N ALA A 255 -3.94 -9.95 5.12
CA ALA A 255 -3.72 -11.09 4.24
C ALA A 255 -4.54 -10.99 2.95
N PHE A 256 -5.85 -10.70 3.05
CA PHE A 256 -6.70 -10.57 1.88
C PHE A 256 -6.30 -9.38 0.98
N MET A 257 -5.95 -8.22 1.56
CA MET A 257 -5.48 -7.07 0.79
C MET A 257 -4.17 -7.38 0.06
N SER A 258 -3.25 -8.09 0.71
CA SER A 258 -1.99 -8.53 0.09
C SER A 258 -2.23 -9.49 -1.07
N VAL A 259 -3.11 -10.48 -0.90
CA VAL A 259 -3.47 -11.44 -1.96
C VAL A 259 -4.19 -10.73 -3.11
N LEU A 260 -5.15 -9.83 -2.83
CA LEU A 260 -5.83 -9.03 -3.85
C LEU A 260 -4.85 -8.19 -4.68
N ALA A 261 -3.78 -7.70 -4.05
CA ALA A 261 -2.71 -6.99 -4.75
C ALA A 261 -1.79 -7.91 -5.59
N GLY A 262 -1.86 -9.24 -5.40
CA GLY A 262 -1.11 -10.23 -6.17
C GLY A 262 -0.03 -10.97 -5.37
N ALA A 263 0.06 -10.81 -4.06
CA ALA A 263 1.03 -11.51 -3.22
C ALA A 263 0.78 -13.03 -3.21
N ARG A 264 1.87 -13.82 -3.23
CA ARG A 264 1.86 -15.28 -3.18
C ARG A 264 2.69 -15.87 -2.06
N GLU A 265 3.31 -15.02 -1.29
CA GLU A 265 3.95 -15.35 -0.02
C GLU A 265 3.52 -14.32 1.00
N LEU A 266 2.96 -14.78 2.12
CA LEU A 266 2.56 -13.95 3.25
C LEU A 266 3.54 -14.22 4.39
N VAL A 267 4.30 -13.21 4.79
CA VAL A 267 5.31 -13.31 5.84
C VAL A 267 4.80 -12.65 7.10
N PHE A 268 4.64 -13.44 8.15
CA PHE A 268 4.18 -12.98 9.47
C PHE A 268 5.37 -12.55 10.34
N PHE A 269 5.42 -11.31 10.69
CA PHE A 269 6.40 -10.81 11.64
C PHE A 269 5.75 -10.79 13.03
N ASN A 270 6.25 -11.55 14.06
CA ASN A 270 7.42 -12.43 14.00
C ASN A 270 7.08 -13.80 14.58
N LEU A 271 8.05 -14.75 14.58
CA LEU A 271 7.88 -16.10 15.11
C LEU A 271 7.46 -16.12 16.59
N GLY A 272 8.00 -15.22 17.42
CA GLY A 272 7.62 -15.12 18.84
C GLY A 272 6.15 -14.78 19.02
N ASP A 273 5.63 -13.91 18.16
CA ASP A 273 4.22 -13.54 18.16
C ASP A 273 3.33 -14.69 17.66
N VAL A 274 3.79 -15.40 16.62
CA VAL A 274 3.13 -16.64 16.16
C VAL A 274 3.04 -17.67 17.30
N MET A 275 4.10 -17.82 18.10
CA MET A 275 4.15 -18.75 19.23
C MET A 275 3.24 -18.34 20.41
N GLN A 276 2.83 -17.08 20.50
CA GLN A 276 1.85 -16.63 21.51
C GLN A 276 0.44 -17.17 21.24
N GLY A 277 0.18 -17.70 20.05
CA GLY A 277 -1.10 -18.31 19.71
C GLY A 277 -2.25 -17.31 19.66
N HIS A 278 -2.02 -16.13 19.07
CA HIS A 278 -3.05 -15.10 18.94
C HIS A 278 -4.27 -15.66 18.17
N PRO A 279 -5.52 -15.33 18.57
CA PRO A 279 -6.73 -15.82 17.89
C PRO A 279 -6.75 -15.54 16.38
N ASP A 280 -6.13 -14.45 15.95
CA ASP A 280 -6.02 -14.06 14.54
C ASP A 280 -5.25 -15.08 13.70
N HIS A 281 -4.24 -15.72 14.27
CA HIS A 281 -3.45 -16.74 13.58
C HIS A 281 -4.31 -17.95 13.22
N THR A 282 -5.19 -18.37 14.11
CA THR A 282 -6.13 -19.47 13.82
C THR A 282 -7.03 -19.12 12.65
N LYS A 283 -7.57 -17.88 12.62
CA LYS A 283 -8.44 -17.43 11.54
C LYS A 283 -7.77 -17.41 10.17
N ILE A 284 -6.50 -16.99 10.10
CA ILE A 284 -5.81 -16.97 8.81
C ILE A 284 -5.54 -18.39 8.28
N VAL A 285 -5.27 -19.34 9.16
CA VAL A 285 -5.13 -20.77 8.80
C VAL A 285 -6.45 -21.34 8.30
N GLU A 286 -7.56 -21.08 8.99
CA GLU A 286 -8.91 -21.47 8.56
C GLU A 286 -9.31 -20.90 7.20
N GLN A 287 -8.75 -19.76 6.82
CA GLN A 287 -9.03 -19.10 5.53
C GLN A 287 -7.99 -19.44 4.45
N PHE A 288 -7.01 -20.30 4.73
CA PHE A 288 -5.91 -20.59 3.79
C PHE A 288 -6.41 -21.03 2.42
N ASP A 289 -7.35 -21.96 2.35
CA ASP A 289 -7.88 -22.46 1.08
C ASP A 289 -8.58 -21.36 0.25
N ARG A 290 -9.27 -20.44 0.92
CA ARG A 290 -9.91 -19.28 0.27
C ARG A 290 -8.88 -18.27 -0.24
N LEU A 291 -7.83 -18.02 0.54
CA LEU A 291 -6.72 -17.16 0.13
C LEU A 291 -5.96 -17.77 -1.05
N ALA A 292 -5.71 -19.07 -1.03
CA ALA A 292 -5.02 -19.80 -2.09
C ALA A 292 -5.84 -19.82 -3.39
N ASP A 293 -7.15 -20.14 -3.31
CA ASP A 293 -8.05 -20.08 -4.47
C ASP A 293 -8.13 -18.66 -5.06
N LEU A 294 -8.19 -17.63 -4.21
CA LEU A 294 -8.17 -16.24 -4.66
C LEU A 294 -6.84 -15.88 -5.33
N ALA A 295 -5.70 -16.28 -4.74
CA ALA A 295 -4.38 -16.03 -5.29
C ALA A 295 -4.19 -16.69 -6.68
N ASP A 296 -4.69 -17.92 -6.85
CA ASP A 296 -4.66 -18.61 -8.14
C ASP A 296 -5.57 -17.95 -9.16
N PHE A 297 -6.76 -17.53 -8.76
CA PHE A 297 -7.69 -16.84 -9.64
C PHE A 297 -7.14 -15.51 -10.17
N ILE A 298 -6.55 -14.69 -9.28
CA ILE A 298 -5.99 -13.37 -9.64
C ILE A 298 -4.83 -13.48 -10.65
N ARG A 299 -4.15 -14.61 -10.71
CA ARG A 299 -3.09 -14.85 -11.69
C ARG A 299 -3.56 -14.71 -13.14
N THR A 300 -4.78 -15.14 -13.42
CA THR A 300 -5.40 -15.08 -14.75
C THR A 300 -6.41 -13.95 -14.88
N HIS A 301 -6.96 -13.48 -13.76
CA HIS A 301 -7.97 -12.42 -13.69
C HIS A 301 -7.50 -11.35 -12.69
N PRO A 302 -6.47 -10.55 -13.04
CA PRO A 302 -5.93 -9.56 -12.12
C PRO A 302 -6.99 -8.54 -11.71
N VAL A 303 -6.83 -8.00 -10.50
CA VAL A 303 -7.65 -6.87 -10.04
C VAL A 303 -7.38 -5.67 -10.94
N VAL A 304 -8.45 -5.05 -11.42
CA VAL A 304 -8.44 -3.86 -12.28
C VAL A 304 -9.17 -2.70 -11.61
N GLY A 305 -9.06 -1.51 -12.17
CA GLY A 305 -9.72 -0.31 -11.66
C GLY A 305 -9.20 0.94 -12.35
N VAL A 306 -9.51 2.09 -11.76
CA VAL A 306 -9.03 3.38 -12.25
C VAL A 306 -7.53 3.51 -11.96
N PRO A 307 -6.68 3.65 -12.98
CA PRO A 307 -5.25 3.85 -12.76
C PRO A 307 -5.00 5.16 -12.03
N ALA A 308 -4.27 5.06 -10.92
CA ALA A 308 -3.77 6.18 -10.13
C ALA A 308 -2.27 6.36 -10.41
N TYR A 309 -1.91 7.44 -11.06
CA TYR A 309 -0.55 7.63 -11.56
C TYR A 309 0.40 8.14 -10.47
N LYS A 310 1.35 7.30 -10.11
CA LYS A 310 2.39 7.59 -9.13
C LYS A 310 3.77 7.23 -9.71
N PRO A 311 4.47 8.19 -10.33
CA PRO A 311 5.87 7.99 -10.72
C PRO A 311 6.74 7.55 -9.53
N PRO A 312 7.79 6.74 -9.74
CA PRO A 312 8.74 6.42 -8.68
C PRO A 312 9.37 7.69 -8.08
N ASN A 313 9.64 7.64 -6.79
CA ASN A 313 10.30 8.74 -6.05
C ASN A 313 9.54 10.08 -6.05
N SER A 314 8.25 10.10 -6.39
CA SER A 314 7.42 11.29 -6.43
C SER A 314 7.04 11.80 -5.04
N ASP A 315 6.88 13.13 -4.92
CA ASP A 315 6.40 13.81 -3.71
C ASP A 315 4.87 13.87 -3.72
N PRO A 316 4.18 13.39 -2.67
CA PRO A 316 2.72 13.43 -2.58
C PRO A 316 2.16 14.80 -2.20
N ALA A 317 2.97 15.75 -1.74
CA ALA A 317 2.51 17.05 -1.22
C ALA A 317 1.32 16.89 -0.26
N GLY A 318 0.20 17.59 -0.48
CA GLY A 318 -1.01 17.49 0.33
C GLY A 318 -1.87 16.26 0.09
N ASP A 319 -1.49 15.36 -0.82
CA ASP A 319 -2.21 14.12 -1.17
C ASP A 319 -1.61 12.85 -0.52
N MET A 320 -0.82 13.01 0.50
CA MET A 320 -0.14 11.91 1.18
C MET A 320 -1.12 10.82 1.62
N TYR A 321 -0.93 9.58 1.15
CA TYR A 321 -1.83 8.43 1.37
C TYR A 321 -3.27 8.60 0.86
N LEU A 322 -3.55 9.58 -0.01
CA LEU A 322 -4.91 9.85 -0.49
C LEU A 322 -5.53 8.64 -1.21
N MET A 323 -4.74 7.86 -1.95
CA MET A 323 -5.24 6.66 -2.64
C MET A 323 -5.83 5.64 -1.67
N ASP A 324 -5.27 5.51 -0.47
CA ASP A 324 -5.74 4.57 0.54
C ASP A 324 -7.14 4.95 1.03
N PHE A 325 -7.35 6.24 1.30
CA PHE A 325 -8.65 6.75 1.74
C PHE A 325 -9.71 6.67 0.63
N LEU A 326 -9.36 6.98 -0.61
CA LEU A 326 -10.29 6.86 -1.74
C LEU A 326 -10.68 5.39 -1.98
N GLY A 327 -9.73 4.45 -1.85
CA GLY A 327 -10.03 3.02 -1.92
C GLY A 327 -11.02 2.56 -0.86
N MET A 328 -10.91 3.09 0.37
CA MET A 328 -11.87 2.83 1.45
C MET A 328 -13.26 3.43 1.21
N LEU A 329 -13.40 4.33 0.26
CA LEU A 329 -14.70 4.84 -0.20
C LEU A 329 -15.34 3.94 -1.28
N GLY A 330 -14.73 2.81 -1.63
CA GLY A 330 -15.21 1.91 -2.68
C GLY A 330 -14.85 2.36 -4.10
N ILE A 331 -13.89 3.26 -4.23
CA ILE A 331 -13.32 3.65 -5.53
C ILE A 331 -12.19 2.66 -5.84
N PRO A 332 -12.30 1.85 -6.91
CA PRO A 332 -11.33 0.80 -7.21
C PRO A 332 -10.09 1.40 -7.88
N LEU A 333 -9.21 2.03 -7.09
CA LEU A 333 -7.95 2.59 -7.59
C LEU A 333 -6.89 1.50 -7.76
N VAL A 334 -6.16 1.55 -8.87
CA VAL A 334 -4.98 0.70 -9.11
C VAL A 334 -3.77 1.61 -9.34
N PRO A 335 -2.79 1.64 -8.42
CA PRO A 335 -1.62 2.49 -8.61
C PRO A 335 -0.76 1.98 -9.76
N VAL A 336 -0.29 2.91 -10.59
CA VAL A 336 0.58 2.67 -11.74
C VAL A 336 1.78 3.60 -11.72
N HIS A 337 2.94 3.10 -12.13
CA HIS A 337 4.19 3.88 -12.12
C HIS A 337 4.51 4.54 -13.47
N GLU A 338 3.82 4.12 -14.54
CA GLU A 338 3.88 4.71 -15.87
C GLU A 338 2.58 5.42 -16.18
N PHE A 339 2.64 6.47 -17.02
CA PHE A 339 1.43 7.21 -17.39
C PHE A 339 0.44 6.32 -18.13
N PRO A 340 -0.84 6.24 -17.72
CA PRO A 340 -1.82 5.31 -18.27
C PRO A 340 -2.45 5.85 -19.57
N GLU A 341 -1.69 5.90 -20.65
CA GLU A 341 -2.07 6.55 -21.91
C GLU A 341 -3.41 6.11 -22.48
N SER A 342 -3.75 4.83 -22.38
CA SER A 342 -4.96 4.24 -22.98
C SER A 342 -6.17 4.22 -22.04
N ALA A 343 -6.02 4.66 -20.80
CA ALA A 343 -7.09 4.58 -19.81
C ALA A 343 -8.25 5.55 -20.14
N PRO A 344 -9.51 5.08 -20.10
CA PRO A 344 -10.67 5.94 -20.32
C PRO A 344 -10.96 6.87 -19.14
N VAL A 345 -10.53 6.48 -17.94
CA VAL A 345 -10.57 7.28 -16.71
C VAL A 345 -9.24 7.13 -16.01
N MET A 346 -8.69 8.21 -15.46
CA MET A 346 -7.43 8.18 -14.73
C MET A 346 -7.43 9.17 -13.57
N PHE A 347 -6.73 8.81 -12.50
CA PHE A 347 -6.52 9.65 -11.33
C PHE A 347 -5.06 10.12 -11.26
N LEU A 348 -4.87 11.42 -11.19
CA LEU A 348 -3.59 12.09 -11.16
C LEU A 348 -3.47 12.90 -9.85
N PRO A 349 -3.00 12.31 -8.76
CA PRO A 349 -2.71 13.03 -7.53
C PRO A 349 -1.40 13.83 -7.65
N ALA A 350 -1.02 14.56 -6.59
CA ALA A 350 0.16 15.42 -6.58
C ALA A 350 1.46 14.71 -7.00
N GLN A 351 1.58 13.43 -6.73
CA GLN A 351 2.71 12.58 -7.15
C GLN A 351 2.96 12.65 -8.67
N ALA A 352 1.90 12.84 -9.47
CA ALA A 352 2.01 12.95 -10.92
C ALA A 352 2.83 14.17 -11.38
N ALA A 353 3.03 15.19 -10.52
CA ALA A 353 3.86 16.34 -10.82
C ALA A 353 5.35 16.02 -11.07
N ALA A 354 5.80 14.82 -10.69
CA ALA A 354 7.13 14.33 -11.00
C ALA A 354 7.36 14.01 -12.49
N ASP A 355 6.28 13.91 -13.27
CA ASP A 355 6.35 13.74 -14.72
C ASP A 355 6.52 15.12 -15.42
N PRO A 356 7.65 15.38 -16.06
CA PRO A 356 7.88 16.67 -16.73
C PRO A 356 6.96 16.92 -17.92
N ASP A 357 6.42 15.87 -18.54
CA ASP A 357 5.57 15.93 -19.72
C ASP A 357 4.07 15.83 -19.40
N LEU A 358 3.72 15.82 -18.10
CA LEU A 358 2.36 15.57 -17.61
C LEU A 358 1.29 16.41 -18.31
N LEU A 359 1.51 17.72 -18.50
CA LEU A 359 0.53 18.58 -19.16
C LEU A 359 0.24 18.14 -20.60
N GLY A 360 1.27 17.71 -21.32
CA GLY A 360 1.13 17.13 -22.66
C GLY A 360 0.32 15.85 -22.65
N HIS A 361 0.62 14.95 -21.71
CA HIS A 361 -0.10 13.70 -21.52
C HIS A 361 -1.58 13.93 -21.16
N VAL A 362 -1.88 14.86 -20.26
CA VAL A 362 -3.26 15.23 -19.89
C VAL A 362 -4.05 15.74 -21.10
N LYS A 363 -3.47 16.65 -21.87
CA LYS A 363 -4.11 17.18 -23.09
C LYS A 363 -4.38 16.06 -24.12
N ALA A 364 -3.42 15.18 -24.33
CA ALA A 364 -3.57 14.06 -25.23
C ALA A 364 -4.68 13.10 -24.75
N ALA A 365 -4.76 12.82 -23.45
CA ALA A 365 -5.82 12.01 -22.85
C ALA A 365 -7.21 12.65 -23.06
N LEU A 366 -7.38 13.92 -22.74
CA LEU A 366 -8.63 14.67 -22.95
C LEU A 366 -9.07 14.71 -24.43
N ASN A 367 -8.12 14.82 -25.36
CA ASN A 367 -8.39 14.78 -26.80
C ASN A 367 -8.83 13.40 -27.29
N ARG A 368 -8.47 12.32 -26.58
CA ARG A 368 -8.97 10.97 -26.85
C ARG A 368 -10.33 10.67 -26.19
N GLY A 369 -10.88 11.60 -25.44
CA GLY A 369 -12.15 11.43 -24.73
C GLY A 369 -12.01 10.84 -23.32
N ALA A 370 -10.81 10.81 -22.75
CA ALA A 370 -10.61 10.31 -21.40
C ALA A 370 -11.16 11.28 -20.34
N ASN A 371 -11.57 10.72 -19.20
CA ASN A 371 -11.90 11.47 -18.01
C ASN A 371 -10.65 11.53 -17.09
N VAL A 372 -10.18 12.73 -16.82
CA VAL A 372 -8.98 12.98 -16.04
C VAL A 372 -9.37 13.62 -14.71
N ILE A 373 -9.12 12.92 -13.60
CA ILE A 373 -9.34 13.44 -12.26
C ILE A 373 -7.99 13.91 -11.71
N ILE A 374 -7.89 15.20 -11.38
CA ILE A 374 -6.71 15.80 -10.75
C ILE A 374 -7.06 16.31 -9.36
N THR A 375 -6.05 16.49 -8.52
CA THR A 375 -6.21 17.11 -7.20
C THR A 375 -5.81 18.59 -7.22
N THR A 376 -6.28 19.35 -6.23
CA THR A 376 -5.80 20.72 -6.02
C THR A 376 -4.32 20.74 -5.67
N SER A 377 -3.82 19.75 -4.92
CA SER A 377 -2.40 19.60 -4.62
C SER A 377 -1.56 19.43 -5.89
N LEU A 378 -2.02 18.61 -6.86
CA LEU A 378 -1.36 18.50 -8.17
C LEU A 378 -1.35 19.85 -8.90
N LEU A 379 -2.49 20.53 -8.94
CA LEU A 379 -2.63 21.83 -9.61
C LEU A 379 -1.62 22.86 -9.07
N LEU A 380 -1.39 22.84 -7.76
CA LEU A 380 -0.45 23.73 -7.07
C LEU A 380 1.02 23.32 -7.26
N ALA A 381 1.30 22.03 -7.40
CA ALA A 381 2.65 21.49 -7.58
C ALA A 381 3.20 21.69 -9.01
N LEU A 382 2.31 21.79 -9.99
CA LEU A 382 2.72 21.91 -11.40
C LEU A 382 3.16 23.35 -11.75
N PRO A 383 4.34 23.53 -12.37
CA PRO A 383 4.74 24.85 -12.90
C PRO A 383 3.74 25.45 -13.90
N GLN A 384 3.08 24.58 -14.67
CA GLN A 384 2.05 24.95 -15.67
C GLN A 384 0.62 24.77 -15.14
N GLY A 385 0.44 24.62 -13.83
CA GLY A 385 -0.88 24.41 -13.20
C GLY A 385 -1.92 25.47 -13.53
N GLY A 386 -1.49 26.69 -13.83
CA GLY A 386 -2.39 27.79 -14.26
C GLY A 386 -3.15 27.51 -15.57
N GLU A 387 -2.68 26.62 -16.44
CA GLU A 387 -3.42 26.22 -17.63
C GLU A 387 -4.58 25.26 -17.26
N LEU A 388 -4.32 24.28 -16.42
CA LEU A 388 -5.36 23.38 -15.91
C LEU A 388 -6.38 24.14 -15.04
N ALA A 389 -5.92 25.12 -14.25
CA ALA A 389 -6.79 25.99 -13.45
C ALA A 389 -7.80 26.73 -14.32
N ARG A 390 -7.35 27.28 -15.46
CA ARG A 390 -8.23 27.95 -16.42
C ARG A 390 -9.23 27.00 -17.06
N MET A 391 -8.83 25.77 -17.42
CA MET A 391 -9.74 24.75 -17.95
C MET A 391 -10.85 24.42 -16.95
N LEU A 392 -10.52 24.38 -15.67
CA LEU A 392 -11.43 24.10 -14.56
C LEU A 392 -12.23 25.32 -14.09
N SER A 393 -12.00 26.49 -14.69
CA SER A 393 -12.60 27.79 -14.25
C SER A 393 -12.33 28.07 -12.76
N VAL A 394 -11.09 27.84 -12.33
CA VAL A 394 -10.58 28.23 -11.01
C VAL A 394 -9.49 29.31 -11.17
N ASP A 395 -9.23 30.05 -10.10
CA ASP A 395 -8.23 31.12 -10.13
C ASP A 395 -6.82 30.50 -10.33
N PRO A 396 -6.10 30.89 -11.42
CA PRO A 396 -4.74 30.41 -11.66
C PRO A 396 -3.70 30.90 -10.64
N SER A 397 -4.03 31.91 -9.82
CA SER A 397 -3.18 32.43 -8.74
C SER A 397 -3.38 31.71 -7.41
N LEU A 398 -4.17 30.61 -7.41
CA LEU A 398 -4.49 29.80 -6.24
C LEU A 398 -3.23 29.45 -5.41
N ARG A 399 -3.41 29.47 -4.10
CA ARG A 399 -2.37 29.07 -3.13
C ARG A 399 -2.95 28.04 -2.17
N SER A 400 -2.13 27.14 -1.69
CA SER A 400 -2.49 26.23 -0.60
C SER A 400 -2.88 27.04 0.64
N SER A 401 -4.06 26.74 1.16
CA SER A 401 -4.59 27.28 2.40
C SER A 401 -5.59 26.27 2.97
N PRO A 402 -5.08 25.19 3.59
CA PRO A 402 -5.92 24.10 4.07
C PRO A 402 -7.05 24.60 4.95
N THR A 403 -8.28 24.27 4.57
CA THR A 403 -9.50 24.79 5.19
C THR A 403 -10.44 23.64 5.50
N ARG A 404 -10.88 23.56 6.75
CA ARG A 404 -11.88 22.56 7.15
C ARG A 404 -13.26 22.99 6.74
N ALA A 405 -13.94 22.17 5.95
CA ALA A 405 -15.29 22.41 5.46
C ALA A 405 -16.26 21.34 5.95
N THR A 406 -17.49 21.75 6.25
CA THR A 406 -18.58 20.85 6.61
C THR A 406 -19.34 20.44 5.35
N CYS A 407 -19.43 19.16 5.07
CA CYS A 407 -20.24 18.61 3.99
C CYS A 407 -21.55 18.07 4.56
N ALA A 408 -22.67 18.33 3.89
CA ALA A 408 -23.95 17.75 4.25
C ALA A 408 -23.89 16.24 3.94
N GLY A 409 -23.77 15.42 4.98
CA GLY A 409 -23.77 13.97 4.88
C GLY A 409 -25.18 13.38 4.88
N CYS A 410 -25.30 12.11 4.50
CA CYS A 410 -26.51 11.33 4.76
C CYS A 410 -26.65 11.03 6.25
N MET A 411 -27.90 10.91 6.72
CA MET A 411 -28.27 10.51 8.08
C MET A 411 -27.91 11.53 9.18
N SER A 412 -28.30 12.79 9.02
CA SER A 412 -28.36 13.81 10.08
C SER A 412 -27.04 14.22 10.76
N GLN A 413 -25.90 13.80 10.26
CA GLN A 413 -24.60 14.26 10.78
C GLN A 413 -23.82 15.01 9.72
N GLU A 414 -23.39 16.22 10.06
CA GLU A 414 -22.43 16.98 9.27
C GLU A 414 -21.04 16.35 9.39
N THR A 415 -20.41 16.14 8.26
CA THR A 415 -19.05 15.61 8.18
C THR A 415 -18.07 16.70 7.80
N THR A 416 -16.96 16.81 8.48
CA THR A 416 -15.90 17.76 8.12
C THR A 416 -14.85 17.10 7.24
N VAL A 417 -14.50 17.78 6.16
CA VAL A 417 -13.44 17.39 5.22
C VAL A 417 -12.42 18.51 5.14
N ASP A 418 -11.14 18.16 5.11
CA ASP A 418 -10.09 19.14 4.88
C ASP A 418 -9.96 19.39 3.38
N LEU A 419 -10.00 20.66 2.97
CA LEU A 419 -9.80 21.14 1.60
C LEU A 419 -8.41 21.74 1.48
N GLU A 420 -7.72 21.51 0.35
CA GLU A 420 -6.38 22.08 0.09
C GLU A 420 -6.42 23.60 -0.06
N ALA A 421 -7.48 24.10 -0.66
CA ALA A 421 -7.65 25.53 -0.85
C ALA A 421 -9.13 25.97 -0.77
N PRO A 422 -9.43 27.21 -0.33
CA PRO A 422 -10.80 27.72 -0.20
C PRO A 422 -11.37 28.18 -1.55
N ILE A 423 -11.49 27.25 -2.51
CA ILE A 423 -12.08 27.49 -3.83
C ILE A 423 -13.59 27.65 -3.68
N GLU A 424 -14.19 28.67 -4.30
CA GLU A 424 -15.64 28.85 -4.26
C GLU A 424 -16.36 27.87 -5.18
N ALA A 425 -17.41 27.26 -4.64
CA ALA A 425 -18.34 26.41 -5.37
C ALA A 425 -19.46 27.26 -5.95
N ASN A 426 -19.35 27.65 -7.21
CA ASN A 426 -20.21 28.61 -7.88
C ASN A 426 -20.81 28.10 -9.20
N GLN A 427 -20.50 26.86 -9.61
CA GLN A 427 -21.05 26.25 -10.81
C GLN A 427 -22.16 25.25 -10.48
N ALA A 428 -23.07 25.06 -11.42
CA ALA A 428 -24.06 24.01 -11.35
C ALA A 428 -23.35 22.65 -11.45
N GLY A 429 -23.67 21.73 -10.50
CA GLY A 429 -23.01 20.41 -10.44
C GLY A 429 -21.79 20.35 -9.52
N ASP A 430 -21.27 21.48 -9.01
CA ASP A 430 -20.23 21.46 -7.98
C ASP A 430 -20.70 20.70 -6.74
N ILE A 431 -19.88 19.76 -6.25
CA ILE A 431 -20.04 19.15 -4.94
C ILE A 431 -19.36 20.06 -3.91
N ARG A 432 -20.03 20.33 -2.80
CA ARG A 432 -19.73 21.45 -1.93
C ARG A 432 -19.57 21.05 -0.48
N GLY A 433 -18.69 21.78 0.20
CA GLY A 433 -18.69 21.93 1.65
C GLY A 433 -18.99 23.37 2.06
N SER A 434 -19.20 23.60 3.33
CA SER A 434 -19.43 24.93 3.91
C SER A 434 -18.38 25.23 4.98
N ALA A 435 -17.79 26.41 4.92
CA ALA A 435 -16.89 26.91 5.95
C ALA A 435 -17.08 28.43 6.12
N ALA A 436 -17.28 28.89 7.36
CA ALA A 436 -17.49 30.30 7.71
C ALA A 436 -18.59 30.98 6.86
N GLY A 437 -19.67 30.25 6.56
CA GLY A 437 -20.80 30.77 5.76
C GLY A 437 -20.54 30.82 4.24
N ARG A 438 -19.39 30.35 3.77
CA ARG A 438 -19.03 30.28 2.34
C ARG A 438 -19.25 28.87 1.80
N SER A 439 -19.73 28.77 0.56
CA SER A 439 -19.81 27.50 -0.17
C SER A 439 -18.47 27.23 -0.84
N LEU A 440 -17.80 26.16 -0.43
CA LEU A 440 -16.50 25.78 -0.92
C LEU A 440 -16.56 24.51 -1.76
N LEU A 441 -15.70 24.41 -2.74
CA LEU A 441 -15.60 23.32 -3.69
C LEU A 441 -14.96 22.08 -3.02
N LEU A 442 -15.62 20.94 -3.13
CA LEU A 442 -15.03 19.61 -2.90
C LEU A 442 -14.67 18.92 -4.23
N LEU A 443 -15.59 18.94 -5.19
CA LEU A 443 -15.37 18.35 -6.51
C LEU A 443 -16.06 19.19 -7.60
N ARG A 444 -15.35 19.40 -8.70
CA ARG A 444 -15.86 20.03 -9.93
C ARG A 444 -15.50 19.17 -11.12
N THR A 445 -16.46 18.89 -11.97
CA THR A 445 -16.25 18.22 -13.27
C THR A 445 -16.72 19.15 -14.39
N VAL A 446 -15.85 19.37 -15.37
CA VAL A 446 -16.17 20.19 -16.53
C VAL A 446 -15.80 19.44 -17.83
N PRO A 447 -16.55 19.67 -18.93
CA PRO A 447 -16.17 19.19 -20.24
C PRO A 447 -14.83 19.80 -20.68
N ALA A 448 -13.96 19.01 -21.27
CA ALA A 448 -12.67 19.45 -21.78
C ALA A 448 -12.31 18.65 -23.03
N SER A 449 -12.22 19.35 -24.18
CA SER A 449 -12.01 18.70 -25.48
C SER A 449 -13.08 17.63 -25.77
N GLN A 450 -12.72 16.33 -25.85
CA GLN A 450 -13.65 15.22 -26.07
C GLN A 450 -13.99 14.45 -24.78
N GLY A 451 -13.28 14.71 -23.69
CA GLY A 451 -13.45 14.09 -22.38
C GLY A 451 -13.90 15.09 -21.30
N HIS A 452 -13.61 14.74 -20.06
CA HIS A 452 -13.90 15.59 -18.91
C HIS A 452 -12.64 15.75 -18.04
N ILE A 453 -12.51 16.91 -17.40
CA ILE A 453 -11.54 17.11 -16.35
C ILE A 453 -12.26 17.36 -15.02
N SER A 454 -11.85 16.67 -13.98
CA SER A 454 -12.39 16.82 -12.62
C SER A 454 -11.31 17.35 -11.68
N LEU A 455 -11.66 18.30 -10.83
CA LEU A 455 -10.82 18.78 -9.74
C LEU A 455 -11.37 18.26 -8.41
N LEU A 456 -10.61 17.41 -7.75
CA LEU A 456 -10.83 16.99 -6.37
C LEU A 456 -10.06 17.92 -5.44
N ASN A 457 -10.78 18.72 -4.65
CA ASN A 457 -10.20 19.62 -3.68
C ASN A 457 -10.27 18.99 -2.28
N THR A 458 -9.27 18.20 -1.97
CA THR A 458 -9.10 17.59 -0.65
C THR A 458 -7.66 17.76 -0.19
N HIS A 459 -7.44 17.66 1.12
CA HIS A 459 -6.13 17.73 1.73
C HIS A 459 -6.01 16.61 2.77
N THR A 460 -4.90 15.91 2.76
CA THR A 460 -4.66 14.85 3.73
C THR A 460 -3.73 15.33 4.85
N TYR A 461 -2.46 15.48 4.57
CA TYR A 461 -1.45 15.78 5.58
C TYR A 461 -0.40 16.77 5.08
N SER A 462 0.08 17.58 6.01
CA SER A 462 1.26 18.43 5.86
C SER A 462 2.38 17.97 6.79
N GLN A 463 3.59 18.47 6.61
CA GLN A 463 4.67 18.23 7.56
C GLN A 463 4.30 18.67 8.98
N ALA A 464 3.51 19.75 9.12
CA ALA A 464 3.03 20.21 10.42
C ALA A 464 2.10 19.22 11.12
N ASP A 465 1.30 18.44 10.39
CA ASP A 465 0.48 17.37 10.97
C ASP A 465 1.36 16.28 11.58
N PHE A 466 2.43 15.88 10.89
CA PHE A 466 3.40 14.90 11.40
C PHE A 466 4.15 15.42 12.63
N ASP A 467 4.63 16.65 12.56
CA ASP A 467 5.38 17.29 13.65
C ASP A 467 4.52 17.46 14.91
N ALA A 468 3.23 17.76 14.76
CA ALA A 468 2.31 17.99 15.87
C ALA A 468 2.09 16.75 16.75
N VAL A 469 2.20 15.55 16.20
CA VAL A 469 2.00 14.28 16.91
C VAL A 469 3.30 13.49 17.09
N GLY A 470 4.41 13.98 16.56
CA GLY A 470 5.70 13.28 16.57
C GLY A 470 5.76 12.08 15.62
N GLU A 471 4.77 11.93 14.74
CA GLU A 471 4.75 10.91 13.70
C GLU A 471 5.58 11.38 12.50
N VAL A 472 6.28 10.47 11.82
CA VAL A 472 7.15 10.83 10.71
C VAL A 472 6.93 9.99 9.46
N LEU A 473 6.24 8.87 9.56
CA LEU A 473 6.12 7.88 8.48
C LEU A 473 4.67 7.61 8.07
N LEU A 474 3.78 7.41 9.03
CA LEU A 474 2.42 6.93 8.84
C LEU A 474 1.39 8.04 9.04
N CYS A 475 0.11 7.73 8.86
CA CYS A 475 -0.96 8.73 8.97
C CYS A 475 -1.04 9.34 10.38
N PRO A 476 -0.81 10.64 10.56
CA PRO A 476 -0.72 11.25 11.89
C PRO A 476 -2.08 11.43 12.59
N ARG A 477 -3.18 11.38 11.83
CA ARG A 477 -4.56 11.55 12.34
C ARG A 477 -5.59 10.88 11.44
N PRO A 478 -6.80 10.57 11.95
CA PRO A 478 -7.91 10.15 11.09
C PRO A 478 -8.31 11.27 10.12
N LEU A 479 -8.87 10.89 8.97
CA LEU A 479 -9.43 11.84 8.00
C LEU A 479 -10.96 11.79 8.00
N GLY A 480 -11.58 12.99 7.99
CA GLY A 480 -13.01 13.15 7.82
C GLY A 480 -13.55 12.66 6.47
N LEU A 481 -12.69 12.49 5.47
CA LEU A 481 -13.04 11.94 4.16
C LEU A 481 -13.76 10.58 4.26
N LEU A 482 -13.36 9.73 5.22
CA LEU A 482 -13.99 8.42 5.45
C LEU A 482 -15.41 8.49 6.04
N ALA A 483 -15.82 9.63 6.54
CA ALA A 483 -17.17 9.84 7.05
C ALA A 483 -18.13 10.45 6.00
N LEU A 484 -17.65 10.67 4.76
CA LEU A 484 -18.51 11.09 3.66
C LEU A 484 -19.61 10.07 3.41
N GLY A 485 -20.81 10.58 3.10
CA GLY A 485 -21.97 9.78 2.72
C GLY A 485 -22.88 10.56 1.77
N GLY A 486 -23.94 9.90 1.28
CA GLY A 486 -24.96 10.51 0.42
C GLY A 486 -24.43 11.22 -0.80
N PRO A 487 -25.05 12.33 -1.24
CA PRO A 487 -24.72 12.98 -2.49
C PRO A 487 -23.24 13.35 -2.69
N PRO A 488 -22.49 13.81 -1.65
CA PRO A 488 -21.05 14.04 -1.81
C PRO A 488 -20.26 12.78 -2.13
N LEU A 489 -20.53 11.66 -1.47
CA LEU A 489 -19.87 10.39 -1.73
C LEU A 489 -20.28 9.81 -3.09
N ASP A 490 -21.59 9.85 -3.42
CA ASP A 490 -22.09 9.36 -4.69
C ASP A 490 -21.53 10.13 -5.87
N GLY A 491 -21.45 11.47 -5.76
CA GLY A 491 -20.86 12.32 -6.78
C GLY A 491 -19.33 12.11 -6.92
N LEU A 492 -18.63 11.88 -5.80
CA LEU A 492 -17.22 11.54 -5.84
C LEU A 492 -17.00 10.21 -6.59
N ARG A 493 -17.75 9.17 -6.26
CA ARG A 493 -17.69 7.89 -6.97
C ARG A 493 -18.03 8.01 -8.46
N ALA A 494 -19.05 8.81 -8.79
CA ALA A 494 -19.46 9.03 -10.17
C ALA A 494 -18.34 9.65 -11.03
N ALA A 495 -17.50 10.51 -10.46
CA ALA A 495 -16.36 11.08 -11.18
C ALA A 495 -15.31 10.02 -11.57
N PHE A 496 -15.21 8.92 -10.80
CA PHE A 496 -14.30 7.80 -11.06
C PHE A 496 -14.96 6.66 -11.86
N GLN A 497 -16.22 6.78 -12.24
CA GLN A 497 -16.85 5.78 -13.10
C GLN A 497 -16.23 5.77 -14.49
N ASP A 498 -15.88 4.58 -14.96
CA ASP A 498 -15.39 4.39 -16.31
C ASP A 498 -16.54 4.17 -17.30
N ALA A 499 -16.20 4.25 -18.60
CA ALA A 499 -17.13 3.96 -19.68
C ALA A 499 -17.54 2.45 -19.74
N ALA A 500 -16.89 1.58 -18.98
CA ALA A 500 -17.24 0.17 -18.88
C ALA A 500 -18.50 -0.07 -18.05
N GLY A 501 -19.08 0.96 -17.43
CA GLY A 501 -20.37 0.88 -16.75
C GLY A 501 -20.36 0.25 -15.37
N LEU A 502 -19.17 -0.05 -14.80
CA LEU A 502 -19.08 -0.50 -13.42
C LEU A 502 -19.43 0.65 -12.47
N SER A 503 -20.46 0.51 -11.66
CA SER A 503 -20.79 1.48 -10.61
C SER A 503 -20.94 0.82 -9.25
N PHE A 504 -20.67 1.61 -8.20
CA PHE A 504 -20.73 1.17 -6.82
C PHE A 504 -21.48 2.18 -5.96
N ALA A 505 -22.47 1.70 -5.22
CA ALA A 505 -23.21 2.50 -4.24
C ALA A 505 -23.28 1.76 -2.89
N GLY A 506 -23.06 2.50 -1.80
CA GLY A 506 -23.06 1.95 -0.45
C GLY A 506 -22.37 2.89 0.54
N PRO A 507 -22.21 2.48 1.81
CA PRO A 507 -21.50 3.29 2.80
C PRO A 507 -20.01 3.41 2.48
N SER A 508 -19.33 4.32 3.18
CA SER A 508 -17.86 4.37 3.24
C SER A 508 -17.28 3.19 4.03
N CYS A 509 -15.96 3.06 4.05
CA CYS A 509 -15.24 1.94 4.66
C CYS A 509 -15.66 0.57 4.09
N VAL A 510 -15.91 0.55 2.79
CA VAL A 510 -16.13 -0.65 1.98
C VAL A 510 -15.26 -0.53 0.74
N THR A 511 -14.46 -1.55 0.46
CA THR A 511 -13.60 -1.57 -0.73
C THR A 511 -14.20 -2.42 -1.84
N LEU A 512 -13.91 -2.06 -3.07
CA LEU A 512 -14.32 -2.80 -4.27
C LEU A 512 -13.07 -3.16 -5.09
N HIS A 513 -12.93 -4.43 -5.41
CA HIS A 513 -11.84 -4.97 -6.23
C HIS A 513 -12.39 -5.75 -7.42
N PRO A 514 -12.68 -5.08 -8.55
CA PRO A 514 -13.12 -5.75 -9.76
C PRO A 514 -11.98 -6.57 -10.36
N PHE A 515 -12.32 -7.71 -10.95
CA PHE A 515 -11.38 -8.48 -11.75
C PHE A 515 -11.39 -8.02 -13.21
N SER A 516 -10.35 -8.35 -13.97
CA SER A 516 -10.37 -8.14 -15.42
C SER A 516 -11.61 -8.79 -16.03
N GLU A 517 -12.31 -8.06 -16.90
CA GLU A 517 -13.62 -8.48 -17.43
C GLU A 517 -14.67 -8.72 -16.32
N PRO A 518 -15.04 -7.70 -15.53
CA PRO A 518 -15.83 -7.89 -14.30
C PRO A 518 -17.22 -8.52 -14.55
N GLY A 519 -17.78 -8.38 -15.73
CA GLY A 519 -19.01 -9.07 -16.12
C GLY A 519 -18.88 -10.59 -16.20
N ASP A 520 -17.69 -11.10 -16.53
CA ASP A 520 -17.39 -12.52 -16.64
C ASP A 520 -16.62 -13.08 -15.42
N ALA A 521 -15.74 -12.27 -14.82
CA ALA A 521 -14.87 -12.69 -13.70
C ALA A 521 -15.37 -12.24 -12.31
N GLY A 522 -16.21 -11.20 -12.24
CA GLY A 522 -16.78 -10.69 -11.00
C GLY A 522 -15.86 -9.74 -10.23
N PHE A 523 -16.00 -9.72 -8.91
CA PHE A 523 -15.30 -8.79 -8.02
C PHE A 523 -15.23 -9.31 -6.58
N VAL A 524 -14.38 -8.68 -5.76
CA VAL A 524 -14.41 -8.80 -4.30
C VAL A 524 -14.89 -7.49 -3.70
N VAL A 525 -15.80 -7.57 -2.72
CA VAL A 525 -16.18 -6.45 -1.84
C VAL A 525 -15.82 -6.82 -0.41
N GLN A 526 -15.19 -5.89 0.31
CA GLN A 526 -14.84 -6.08 1.71
C GLN A 526 -15.39 -4.94 2.56
N ASN A 527 -16.10 -5.30 3.65
CA ASN A 527 -16.69 -4.38 4.60
C ASN A 527 -15.78 -4.22 5.81
N PHE A 528 -15.31 -3.01 6.07
CA PHE A 528 -14.50 -2.65 7.23
C PHE A 528 -15.31 -1.97 8.34
N ASN A 529 -16.62 -1.93 8.21
CA ASN A 529 -17.51 -1.44 9.26
C ASN A 529 -17.80 -2.56 10.28
N ASP A 530 -18.06 -2.19 11.53
CA ASP A 530 -18.43 -3.11 12.60
C ASP A 530 -19.94 -3.46 12.58
N ARG A 531 -20.61 -3.26 11.46
CA ARG A 531 -22.01 -3.58 11.20
C ARG A 531 -22.17 -4.20 9.82
N ASP A 532 -23.24 -4.96 9.65
CA ASP A 532 -23.63 -5.46 8.33
C ASP A 532 -23.97 -4.28 7.40
N VAL A 533 -23.60 -4.42 6.14
CA VAL A 533 -23.88 -3.44 5.09
C VAL A 533 -24.47 -4.13 3.86
N THR A 534 -25.26 -3.39 3.10
CA THR A 534 -25.66 -3.78 1.76
C THR A 534 -25.13 -2.76 0.78
N VAL A 535 -24.50 -3.23 -0.27
CA VAL A 535 -23.98 -2.40 -1.37
C VAL A 535 -24.66 -2.78 -2.67
N THR A 536 -24.74 -1.82 -3.58
CA THR A 536 -25.24 -2.04 -4.94
C THR A 536 -24.06 -1.94 -5.89
N VAL A 537 -23.87 -2.95 -6.71
CA VAL A 537 -22.85 -2.98 -7.77
C VAL A 537 -23.54 -3.18 -9.11
N THR A 538 -23.34 -2.25 -10.03
CA THR A 538 -23.82 -2.39 -11.41
C THR A 538 -22.66 -2.90 -12.26
N LEU A 539 -22.87 -4.01 -12.96
CA LEU A 539 -21.88 -4.62 -13.85
C LEU A 539 -22.34 -4.51 -15.31
N PRO A 540 -21.44 -4.21 -16.25
CA PRO A 540 -21.71 -4.39 -17.66
C PRO A 540 -21.86 -5.88 -17.95
N MET A 541 -22.88 -6.26 -18.71
CA MET A 541 -23.14 -7.64 -19.12
C MET A 541 -22.98 -7.80 -20.61
N ARG A 542 -22.50 -8.96 -21.07
CA ARG A 542 -22.59 -9.33 -22.47
C ARG A 542 -24.03 -9.67 -22.81
N ALA A 543 -24.55 -9.11 -23.89
CA ALA A 543 -25.93 -9.36 -24.35
C ALA A 543 -26.22 -10.87 -24.46
N GLY A 544 -27.29 -11.33 -23.81
CA GLY A 544 -27.75 -12.71 -23.84
C GLY A 544 -27.34 -13.60 -22.66
N ASN A 545 -26.51 -13.13 -21.72
CA ASN A 545 -26.12 -13.90 -20.55
C ASN A 545 -26.91 -13.48 -19.31
N MET A 546 -27.98 -14.19 -18.98
CA MET A 546 -28.59 -14.12 -17.64
C MET A 546 -27.77 -15.01 -16.69
N SER A 547 -26.73 -14.43 -16.11
CA SER A 547 -25.87 -15.15 -15.16
C SER A 547 -26.47 -15.12 -13.76
N VAL A 548 -26.54 -16.26 -13.11
CA VAL A 548 -26.73 -16.34 -11.65
C VAL A 548 -25.39 -15.98 -11.01
N PHE A 549 -25.40 -15.12 -10.00
CA PHE A 549 -24.20 -14.73 -9.28
C PHE A 549 -24.09 -15.48 -7.95
N THR A 550 -22.90 -15.92 -7.63
CA THR A 550 -22.60 -16.68 -6.39
C THR A 550 -21.46 -16.02 -5.63
N ASP A 551 -21.60 -15.93 -4.33
CA ASP A 551 -20.47 -15.66 -3.44
C ASP A 551 -19.59 -16.92 -3.34
N ARG A 552 -18.40 -16.85 -3.90
CA ARG A 552 -17.44 -17.97 -3.93
C ARG A 552 -16.88 -18.34 -2.56
N PHE A 553 -16.88 -17.42 -1.60
CA PHE A 553 -16.41 -17.70 -0.25
C PHE A 553 -17.43 -18.49 0.58
N SER A 554 -18.73 -18.28 0.37
CA SER A 554 -19.78 -18.95 1.12
C SER A 554 -20.57 -19.98 0.30
N GLY A 555 -20.45 -19.98 -1.02
CA GLY A 555 -21.25 -20.81 -1.94
C GLY A 555 -22.72 -20.35 -2.06
N LYS A 556 -23.08 -19.21 -1.48
CA LYS A 556 -24.48 -18.72 -1.50
C LYS A 556 -24.77 -17.90 -2.76
N PRO A 557 -26.00 -17.95 -3.28
CA PRO A 557 -26.42 -17.07 -4.38
C PRO A 557 -26.44 -15.62 -3.91
N VAL A 558 -26.05 -14.71 -4.82
CA VAL A 558 -26.14 -13.26 -4.62
C VAL A 558 -27.41 -12.75 -5.29
N SER A 559 -28.18 -11.95 -4.56
CA SER A 559 -29.42 -11.35 -5.10
C SER A 559 -29.09 -10.39 -6.24
N PHE A 560 -29.75 -10.53 -7.36
CA PHE A 560 -29.65 -9.59 -8.47
C PHE A 560 -31.03 -9.19 -9.00
N ASN A 561 -31.14 -7.97 -9.46
CA ASN A 561 -32.25 -7.52 -10.25
C ASN A 561 -31.78 -7.38 -11.70
N PRO A 562 -32.38 -8.05 -12.69
CA PRO A 562 -32.10 -7.73 -14.06
C PRO A 562 -32.39 -6.25 -14.25
N ALA A 563 -31.40 -5.51 -14.74
CA ALA A 563 -31.58 -4.10 -15.04
C ALA A 563 -32.65 -3.93 -16.12
N GLN A 564 -33.21 -2.72 -16.22
CA GLN A 564 -34.14 -2.37 -17.32
C GLN A 564 -33.45 -2.38 -18.69
N SER A 565 -32.14 -2.61 -18.76
CA SER A 565 -31.34 -2.75 -19.99
C SER A 565 -30.80 -4.18 -20.14
N GLU A 566 -30.74 -4.70 -21.36
CA GLU A 566 -30.18 -6.02 -21.65
C GLU A 566 -28.64 -6.08 -21.48
N THR A 567 -28.01 -4.97 -21.12
CA THR A 567 -26.55 -4.80 -21.09
C THR A 567 -25.96 -4.58 -19.68
N GLU A 568 -26.81 -4.56 -18.65
CA GLU A 568 -26.36 -4.30 -17.26
C GLU A 568 -27.04 -5.25 -16.26
N SER A 569 -26.31 -5.64 -15.24
CA SER A 569 -26.85 -6.34 -14.05
C SER A 569 -26.63 -5.51 -12.79
N ILE A 570 -27.69 -5.31 -12.03
CA ILE A 570 -27.66 -4.63 -10.73
C ILE A 570 -27.67 -5.68 -9.63
N LEU A 571 -26.56 -5.78 -8.90
CA LEU A 571 -26.37 -6.72 -7.81
C LEU A 571 -26.54 -6.03 -6.47
N GLN A 572 -27.33 -6.63 -5.59
CA GLN A 572 -27.38 -6.24 -4.18
C GLN A 572 -26.59 -7.24 -3.35
N VAL A 573 -25.48 -6.80 -2.77
CA VAL A 573 -24.54 -7.64 -2.02
C VAL A 573 -24.62 -7.26 -0.55
N SER A 574 -25.11 -8.19 0.27
CA SER A 574 -25.11 -8.06 1.73
C SER A 574 -23.79 -8.62 2.28
N ILE A 575 -23.10 -7.84 3.11
CA ILE A 575 -21.77 -8.18 3.64
C ILE A 575 -21.84 -8.01 5.16
N ALA A 576 -21.52 -9.08 5.87
CA ALA A 576 -21.48 -9.06 7.33
C ALA A 576 -20.48 -8.01 7.86
N ALA A 577 -20.62 -7.61 9.11
CA ALA A 577 -19.64 -6.79 9.82
C ALA A 577 -18.23 -7.38 9.65
N ARG A 578 -17.27 -6.56 9.24
CA ARG A 578 -15.87 -6.97 8.98
C ARG A 578 -15.73 -8.17 8.03
N GLY A 579 -16.78 -8.41 7.21
CA GLY A 579 -16.85 -9.53 6.27
C GLY A 579 -16.40 -9.18 4.85
N ARG A 580 -16.33 -10.20 4.00
CA ARG A 580 -16.02 -10.09 2.58
C ARG A 580 -16.83 -11.06 1.75
N VAL A 581 -17.10 -10.68 0.50
CA VAL A 581 -17.85 -11.47 -0.47
C VAL A 581 -17.09 -11.46 -1.80
N ARG A 582 -16.85 -12.63 -2.38
CA ARG A 582 -16.31 -12.77 -3.74
C ARG A 582 -17.43 -13.17 -4.69
N VAL A 583 -17.93 -12.20 -5.42
CA VAL A 583 -19.02 -12.38 -6.38
C VAL A 583 -18.46 -12.83 -7.72
N GLN A 584 -18.99 -13.93 -8.21
CA GLN A 584 -18.69 -14.42 -9.56
C GLN A 584 -19.96 -14.87 -10.28
N PRO A 585 -20.04 -14.67 -11.60
CA PRO A 585 -21.10 -15.31 -12.39
C PRO A 585 -20.94 -16.84 -12.31
N SER A 586 -22.04 -17.53 -12.10
CA SER A 586 -22.11 -18.99 -12.18
C SER A 586 -22.43 -19.35 -13.62
N SER A 587 -21.75 -20.34 -14.17
CA SER A 587 -22.18 -20.94 -15.42
C SER A 587 -23.60 -21.46 -15.26
N PRO A 588 -24.49 -21.28 -16.25
CA PRO A 588 -25.86 -21.78 -16.20
C PRO A 588 -25.90 -23.30 -16.05
#